data_aff6103ab13fa2611529c12dfacb887d
#
_entry.id   aff6103ab13fa2611529c12dfacb887d
#
_cell.length_a   1.000
_cell.length_b   1.000
_cell.length_c   1.000
_cell.angle_alpha   90.00
_cell.angle_beta   90.00
_cell.angle_gamma   90.00
#
_symmetry.space_group_name_H-M   'P 1'
#
loop_
_entity.id
_entity.type
_entity.pdbx_description
1 polymer ?
#
loop_
_entity_poly.entity_id
_entity_poly.type
_entity_poly.pdbx_seq_one_letter_code
_entity_poly.pdbx_strand_id
1 'polypeptide(L)'
;LKQMNIGNSSLTASEIVLGCMRISEMSVSELSRYIDEAIEAGITMFDHADIYGRGRCEELFGEVLASRPHLRERIHIQSKCSIRDGYYDLSKEHILTSVDGILKRLQTDYLDMLLLHRPDTLMELEEVAEAFDRLHASGKVRHFGVSNFNSMQIELLQAYVKQPIIANQMQFSIMHANLVTSGIQANTLFDGAPNRDGHILEYCRLKHITIQAWSPFQYGFFEGVFIDNEKFPEVNEVLGRIAEEKGVSKSAIAVAWILRHPANMQVIIGTTNSARLKDICQASHVQLSRQEWYEIYRAAGHRLP
;
A
#
# COMPACT_ATOMS: atom_id res chain seq x y z
N LEU A 1 -9.09 10.81 10.28
CA LEU A 1 -8.58 10.57 8.92
C LEU A 1 -9.70 10.69 7.90
N LYS A 2 -9.35 11.16 6.69
CA LYS A 2 -10.28 11.16 5.57
C LYS A 2 -10.56 9.73 5.12
N GLN A 3 -11.78 9.51 4.66
CA GLN A 3 -12.19 8.28 4.02
C GLN A 3 -12.22 8.50 2.51
N MET A 4 -11.89 7.47 1.75
CA MET A 4 -11.88 7.50 0.30
C MET A 4 -12.44 6.20 -0.29
N ASN A 5 -13.03 6.28 -1.46
CA ASN A 5 -13.39 5.08 -2.21
C ASN A 5 -12.13 4.45 -2.80
N ILE A 6 -12.00 3.14 -2.64
CA ILE A 6 -10.89 2.40 -3.23
C ILE A 6 -11.23 2.08 -4.68
N GLY A 7 -10.49 2.73 -5.59
CA GLY A 7 -10.77 2.62 -7.01
C GLY A 7 -12.21 3.01 -7.37
N ASN A 8 -12.77 2.35 -8.36
CA ASN A 8 -14.18 2.48 -8.75
C ASN A 8 -15.02 1.37 -8.10
N SER A 9 -15.07 1.36 -6.77
CA SER A 9 -15.79 0.35 -6.00
C SER A 9 -16.60 0.97 -4.88
N SER A 10 -17.42 0.16 -4.21
CA SER A 10 -18.15 0.55 -3.00
C SER A 10 -17.31 0.46 -1.73
N LEU A 11 -16.07 -0.05 -1.80
CA LEU A 11 -15.18 -0.15 -0.65
C LEU A 11 -14.68 1.25 -0.28
N THR A 12 -15.07 1.71 0.90
CA THR A 12 -14.61 2.98 1.47
C THR A 12 -13.67 2.69 2.64
N ALA A 13 -12.48 3.25 2.62
CA ALA A 13 -11.48 3.05 3.68
C ALA A 13 -10.70 4.34 3.95
N SER A 14 -9.99 4.38 5.08
CA SER A 14 -9.09 5.49 5.41
C SER A 14 -7.98 5.65 4.37
N GLU A 15 -7.58 6.89 4.10
CA GLU A 15 -6.46 7.21 3.19
C GLU A 15 -5.09 6.76 3.73
N ILE A 16 -4.99 6.43 5.01
CA ILE A 16 -3.84 5.80 5.65
C ILE A 16 -4.23 4.38 6.08
N VAL A 17 -3.42 3.41 5.70
CA VAL A 17 -3.60 1.97 5.96
C VAL A 17 -2.50 1.50 6.90
N LEU A 18 -2.82 0.65 7.87
CA LEU A 18 -1.82 0.02 8.72
C LEU A 18 -1.26 -1.24 8.06
N GLY A 19 0.04 -1.22 7.74
CA GLY A 19 0.78 -2.37 7.23
C GLY A 19 1.24 -3.29 8.37
N CYS A 20 0.86 -4.55 8.30
CA CYS A 20 1.05 -5.55 9.36
C CYS A 20 2.30 -6.43 9.16
N MET A 21 3.27 -6.03 8.33
CA MET A 21 4.47 -6.85 8.07
C MET A 21 5.39 -7.03 9.29
N ARG A 22 5.37 -6.10 10.25
CA ARG A 22 6.32 -6.05 11.37
C ARG A 22 5.72 -6.35 12.74
N ILE A 23 4.53 -6.94 12.78
CA ILE A 23 3.84 -7.23 14.04
C ILE A 23 4.22 -8.58 14.66
N SER A 24 5.00 -9.41 13.97
CA SER A 24 5.30 -10.80 14.37
C SER A 24 5.91 -10.96 15.77
N GLU A 25 6.60 -9.93 16.26
CA GLU A 25 7.26 -9.95 17.58
C GLU A 25 6.39 -9.39 18.72
N MET A 26 5.19 -8.91 18.41
CA MET A 26 4.27 -8.40 19.43
C MET A 26 3.59 -9.57 20.16
N SER A 27 3.22 -9.34 21.41
CA SER A 27 2.23 -10.17 22.11
C SER A 27 0.82 -9.85 21.60
N VAL A 28 -0.13 -10.77 21.81
CA VAL A 28 -1.54 -10.54 21.46
C VAL A 28 -2.11 -9.31 22.12
N SER A 29 -1.76 -9.07 23.40
CA SER A 29 -2.22 -7.90 24.16
C SER A 29 -1.65 -6.58 23.64
N GLU A 30 -0.39 -6.56 23.24
CA GLU A 30 0.24 -5.39 22.62
C GLU A 30 -0.39 -5.09 21.26
N LEU A 31 -0.58 -6.10 20.43
CA LEU A 31 -1.21 -5.93 19.12
C LEU A 31 -2.67 -5.49 19.27
N SER A 32 -3.43 -6.06 20.23
CA SER A 32 -4.82 -5.65 20.48
C SER A 32 -4.92 -4.18 20.82
N ARG A 33 -4.07 -3.68 21.70
CA ARG A 33 -4.00 -2.26 22.05
C ARG A 33 -3.58 -1.40 20.88
N TYR A 34 -2.59 -1.84 20.10
CA TYR A 34 -2.11 -1.12 18.93
C TYR A 34 -3.17 -0.99 17.82
N ILE A 35 -4.00 -2.02 17.64
CA ILE A 35 -5.16 -1.96 16.73
C ILE A 35 -6.19 -0.94 17.24
N ASP A 36 -6.46 -0.88 18.55
CA ASP A 36 -7.38 0.13 19.10
C ASP A 36 -6.86 1.55 18.86
N GLU A 37 -5.58 1.79 19.12
CA GLU A 37 -4.95 3.09 18.85
C GLU A 37 -4.98 3.48 17.38
N ALA A 38 -4.83 2.51 16.47
CA ALA A 38 -4.97 2.74 15.04
C ALA A 38 -6.41 3.14 14.65
N ILE A 39 -7.40 2.43 15.22
CA ILE A 39 -8.82 2.74 14.98
C ILE A 39 -9.20 4.10 15.58
N GLU A 40 -8.72 4.42 16.77
CA GLU A 40 -8.91 5.74 17.40
C GLU A 40 -8.29 6.86 16.57
N ALA A 41 -7.15 6.61 15.90
CA ALA A 41 -6.55 7.52 14.93
C ALA A 41 -7.33 7.62 13.62
N GLY A 42 -8.37 6.80 13.41
CA GLY A 42 -9.24 6.79 12.24
C GLY A 42 -8.82 5.83 11.13
N ILE A 43 -7.86 4.93 11.38
CA ILE A 43 -7.48 3.88 10.41
C ILE A 43 -8.59 2.82 10.39
N THR A 44 -9.04 2.50 9.19
CA THR A 44 -10.08 1.48 8.98
C THR A 44 -9.61 0.29 8.13
N MET A 45 -8.38 0.32 7.58
CA MET A 45 -7.87 -0.72 6.71
C MET A 45 -6.51 -1.25 7.18
N PHE A 46 -6.35 -2.59 7.15
CA PHE A 46 -5.16 -3.32 7.60
C PHE A 46 -4.62 -4.16 6.46
N ASP A 47 -3.32 -4.02 6.19
CA ASP A 47 -2.63 -4.64 5.06
C ASP A 47 -1.73 -5.79 5.50
N HIS A 48 -2.04 -6.99 5.04
CA HIS A 48 -1.33 -8.23 5.28
C HIS A 48 -0.71 -8.81 4.00
N ALA A 49 0.02 -9.89 4.14
CA ALA A 49 0.40 -10.82 3.08
C ALA A 49 0.71 -12.20 3.70
N ASP A 50 0.45 -13.26 2.94
CA ASP A 50 0.66 -14.65 3.35
C ASP A 50 2.10 -14.95 3.79
N ILE A 51 3.08 -14.22 3.23
CA ILE A 51 4.51 -14.38 3.52
C ILE A 51 5.00 -13.57 4.74
N TYR A 52 4.21 -12.61 5.27
CA TYR A 52 4.67 -11.74 6.36
C TYR A 52 4.92 -12.55 7.64
N GLY A 53 6.17 -12.51 8.11
CA GLY A 53 6.60 -13.33 9.25
C GLY A 53 6.37 -14.84 8.99
N ARG A 54 6.40 -15.31 7.74
CA ARG A 54 6.07 -16.70 7.33
C ARG A 54 4.66 -17.12 7.80
N GLY A 55 3.70 -16.20 7.72
CA GLY A 55 2.31 -16.38 8.16
C GLY A 55 2.04 -15.95 9.62
N ARG A 56 3.07 -15.77 10.44
CA ARG A 56 2.91 -15.42 11.87
C ARG A 56 2.18 -14.09 12.07
N CYS A 57 2.38 -13.11 11.17
CA CYS A 57 1.67 -11.83 11.26
C CYS A 57 0.14 -12.01 11.14
N GLU A 58 -0.32 -12.84 10.22
CA GLU A 58 -1.74 -13.15 10.06
C GLU A 58 -2.27 -13.97 11.24
N GLU A 59 -1.51 -14.98 11.74
CA GLU A 59 -1.90 -15.76 12.92
C GLU A 59 -2.12 -14.87 14.14
N LEU A 60 -1.16 -13.98 14.43
CA LEU A 60 -1.24 -13.09 15.58
C LEU A 60 -2.43 -12.13 15.47
N PHE A 61 -2.68 -11.60 14.28
CA PHE A 61 -3.83 -10.74 14.03
C PHE A 61 -5.14 -11.54 14.19
N GLY A 62 -5.17 -12.77 13.71
CA GLY A 62 -6.29 -13.70 13.89
C GLY A 62 -6.60 -14.02 15.35
N GLU A 63 -5.58 -14.19 16.21
CA GLU A 63 -5.74 -14.36 17.64
C GLU A 63 -6.47 -13.16 18.29
N VAL A 64 -6.15 -11.93 17.84
CA VAL A 64 -6.86 -10.72 18.28
C VAL A 64 -8.30 -10.71 17.78
N LEU A 65 -8.55 -11.03 16.51
CA LEU A 65 -9.90 -11.08 15.94
C LEU A 65 -10.79 -12.12 16.66
N ALA A 66 -10.25 -13.30 16.94
CA ALA A 66 -10.98 -14.36 17.64
C ALA A 66 -11.39 -13.95 19.06
N SER A 67 -10.53 -13.19 19.75
CA SER A 67 -10.85 -12.65 21.07
C SER A 67 -11.85 -11.48 21.05
N ARG A 68 -12.06 -10.87 19.87
CA ARG A 68 -12.86 -9.65 19.66
C ARG A 68 -13.70 -9.74 18.40
N PRO A 69 -14.72 -10.63 18.31
CA PRO A 69 -15.47 -10.87 17.06
C PRO A 69 -16.05 -9.62 16.41
N HIS A 70 -16.54 -8.64 17.19
CA HIS A 70 -17.11 -7.39 16.66
C HIS A 70 -16.07 -6.46 16.01
N LEU A 71 -14.76 -6.71 16.22
CA LEU A 71 -13.71 -5.92 15.58
C LEU A 71 -13.74 -6.09 14.06
N ARG A 72 -14.01 -7.32 13.58
CA ARG A 72 -14.02 -7.64 12.15
C ARG A 72 -14.99 -6.78 11.33
N GLU A 73 -16.12 -6.42 11.91
CA GLU A 73 -17.13 -5.59 11.25
C GLU A 73 -16.74 -4.10 11.16
N ARG A 74 -15.78 -3.66 11.96
CA ARG A 74 -15.32 -2.27 12.05
C ARG A 74 -14.12 -1.97 11.18
N ILE A 75 -13.50 -2.98 10.62
CA ILE A 75 -12.25 -2.86 9.86
C ILE A 75 -12.33 -3.57 8.53
N HIS A 76 -11.51 -3.11 7.60
CA HIS A 76 -11.24 -3.79 6.33
C HIS A 76 -9.90 -4.50 6.39
N ILE A 77 -9.85 -5.69 5.85
CA ILE A 77 -8.62 -6.50 5.78
C ILE A 77 -8.32 -6.80 4.32
N GLN A 78 -7.12 -6.41 3.90
CA GLN A 78 -6.54 -6.91 2.65
C GLN A 78 -5.37 -7.82 2.95
N SER A 79 -5.17 -8.83 2.10
CA SER A 79 -4.00 -9.67 2.11
C SER A 79 -3.53 -9.98 0.69
N LYS A 80 -2.42 -10.70 0.56
CA LYS A 80 -1.74 -10.89 -0.72
C LYS A 80 -1.23 -12.33 -0.84
N CYS A 81 -1.15 -12.83 -2.08
CA CYS A 81 -0.51 -14.10 -2.41
C CYS A 81 0.25 -13.97 -3.73
N SER A 82 1.17 -14.83 -4.01
CA SER A 82 1.92 -15.15 -5.22
C SER A 82 3.39 -15.43 -4.98
N ILE A 83 3.99 -14.92 -3.90
CA ILE A 83 5.43 -15.06 -3.65
C ILE A 83 5.70 -16.42 -3.02
N ARG A 84 6.58 -17.18 -3.68
CA ARG A 84 7.10 -18.47 -3.23
C ARG A 84 8.62 -18.38 -3.04
N ASP A 85 9.21 -19.43 -2.50
CA ASP A 85 10.66 -19.47 -2.33
C ASP A 85 11.35 -19.63 -3.71
N GLY A 86 11.91 -18.55 -4.20
CA GLY A 86 12.64 -18.50 -5.47
C GLY A 86 11.79 -18.30 -6.73
N TYR A 87 10.46 -18.18 -6.65
CA TYR A 87 9.57 -17.95 -7.81
C TYR A 87 8.26 -17.29 -7.42
N TYR A 88 7.49 -16.86 -8.42
CA TYR A 88 6.11 -16.39 -8.26
C TYR A 88 5.14 -17.46 -8.78
N ASP A 89 3.95 -17.54 -8.21
CA ASP A 89 2.94 -18.52 -8.56
C ASP A 89 1.54 -17.88 -8.51
N LEU A 90 0.95 -17.71 -9.67
CA LEU A 90 -0.43 -17.23 -9.83
C LEU A 90 -1.32 -18.30 -10.49
N SER A 91 -0.97 -19.57 -10.32
CA SER A 91 -1.88 -20.66 -10.69
C SER A 91 -3.17 -20.60 -9.85
N LYS A 92 -4.26 -21.10 -10.44
CA LYS A 92 -5.56 -21.20 -9.76
C LYS A 92 -5.44 -21.92 -8.42
N GLU A 93 -4.74 -23.06 -8.40
CA GLU A 93 -4.57 -23.87 -7.19
C GLU A 93 -3.86 -23.09 -6.09
N HIS A 94 -2.77 -22.39 -6.43
CA HIS A 94 -2.04 -21.60 -5.46
C HIS A 94 -2.88 -20.44 -4.91
N ILE A 95 -3.57 -19.70 -5.76
CA ILE A 95 -4.43 -18.57 -5.34
C ILE A 95 -5.51 -19.08 -4.35
N LEU A 96 -6.22 -20.15 -4.70
CA LEU A 96 -7.29 -20.69 -3.85
C LEU A 96 -6.76 -21.21 -2.51
N THR A 97 -5.68 -22.00 -2.54
CA THR A 97 -5.04 -22.55 -1.34
C THR A 97 -4.46 -21.46 -0.44
N SER A 98 -3.84 -20.42 -1.04
CA SER A 98 -3.32 -19.27 -0.29
C SER A 98 -4.44 -18.53 0.43
N VAL A 99 -5.57 -18.26 -0.24
CA VAL A 99 -6.71 -17.58 0.40
C VAL A 99 -7.27 -18.42 1.55
N ASP A 100 -7.42 -19.73 1.37
CA ASP A 100 -7.87 -20.61 2.46
C ASP A 100 -6.90 -20.58 3.65
N GLY A 101 -5.61 -20.58 3.38
CA GLY A 101 -4.56 -20.42 4.39
C GLY A 101 -4.62 -19.08 5.12
N ILE A 102 -4.77 -17.98 4.38
CA ILE A 102 -4.90 -16.62 4.89
C ILE A 102 -6.12 -16.51 5.82
N LEU A 103 -7.29 -16.95 5.36
CA LEU A 103 -8.52 -16.90 6.15
C LEU A 103 -8.42 -17.72 7.43
N LYS A 104 -7.78 -18.90 7.36
CA LYS A 104 -7.52 -19.76 8.52
C LYS A 104 -6.61 -19.05 9.54
N ARG A 105 -5.50 -18.42 9.09
CA ARG A 105 -4.57 -17.71 9.99
C ARG A 105 -5.22 -16.46 10.59
N LEU A 106 -5.94 -15.68 9.80
CA LEU A 106 -6.67 -14.50 10.24
C LEU A 106 -7.93 -14.81 11.05
N GLN A 107 -8.35 -16.09 11.12
CA GLN A 107 -9.58 -16.51 11.80
C GLN A 107 -10.80 -15.68 11.38
N THR A 108 -10.98 -15.50 10.08
CA THR A 108 -12.09 -14.75 9.46
C THR A 108 -12.61 -15.50 8.24
N ASP A 109 -13.87 -15.29 7.88
CA ASP A 109 -14.51 -15.97 6.76
C ASP A 109 -14.28 -15.26 5.42
N TYR A 110 -13.80 -14.02 5.43
CA TYR A 110 -13.61 -13.22 4.20
C TYR A 110 -12.49 -12.19 4.31
N LEU A 111 -11.95 -11.83 3.15
CA LEU A 111 -11.13 -10.65 2.91
C LEU A 111 -11.97 -9.56 2.25
N ASP A 112 -11.74 -8.31 2.63
CA ASP A 112 -12.31 -7.17 1.89
C ASP A 112 -11.60 -6.99 0.55
N MET A 113 -10.28 -7.27 0.49
CA MET A 113 -9.53 -7.23 -0.75
C MET A 113 -8.39 -8.25 -0.78
N LEU A 114 -8.20 -8.92 -1.91
CA LEU A 114 -7.04 -9.75 -2.23
C LEU A 114 -6.18 -9.06 -3.28
N LEU A 115 -4.87 -8.97 -3.05
CA LEU A 115 -3.91 -8.49 -4.03
C LEU A 115 -3.07 -9.66 -4.58
N LEU A 116 -2.84 -9.67 -5.89
CA LEU A 116 -1.75 -10.45 -6.48
C LEU A 116 -0.42 -9.74 -6.18
N HIS A 117 0.41 -10.34 -5.30
CA HIS A 117 1.54 -9.64 -4.64
C HIS A 117 2.66 -9.23 -5.59
N ARG A 118 2.92 -10.05 -6.61
CA ARG A 118 3.88 -9.80 -7.68
C ARG A 118 3.35 -10.37 -8.99
N PRO A 119 3.67 -9.73 -10.12
CA PRO A 119 3.33 -10.30 -11.41
C PRO A 119 4.11 -11.60 -11.63
N ASP A 120 3.40 -12.66 -11.96
CA ASP A 120 3.98 -13.90 -12.42
C ASP A 120 3.98 -13.90 -13.96
N THR A 121 5.15 -13.97 -14.57
CA THR A 121 5.28 -13.97 -16.03
C THR A 121 4.74 -15.26 -16.68
N LEU A 122 4.54 -16.32 -15.89
CA LEU A 122 4.01 -17.61 -16.32
C LEU A 122 2.54 -17.80 -15.98
N MET A 123 1.85 -16.76 -15.46
CA MET A 123 0.43 -16.89 -15.11
C MET A 123 -0.43 -17.20 -16.35
N GLU A 124 -1.30 -18.19 -16.20
CA GLU A 124 -2.36 -18.47 -17.15
C GLU A 124 -3.58 -17.64 -16.74
N LEU A 125 -3.99 -16.70 -17.59
CA LEU A 125 -4.98 -15.68 -17.26
C LEU A 125 -6.37 -16.28 -17.00
N GLU A 126 -6.71 -17.37 -17.70
CA GLU A 126 -7.95 -18.12 -17.51
C GLU A 126 -7.98 -18.77 -16.11
N GLU A 127 -6.84 -19.26 -15.62
CA GLU A 127 -6.74 -19.82 -14.25
C GLU A 127 -6.95 -18.75 -13.19
N VAL A 128 -6.35 -17.58 -13.36
CA VAL A 128 -6.56 -16.44 -12.44
C VAL A 128 -8.02 -16.01 -12.46
N ALA A 129 -8.64 -15.93 -13.65
CA ALA A 129 -10.06 -15.57 -13.79
C ALA A 129 -10.97 -16.57 -13.08
N GLU A 130 -10.72 -17.88 -13.23
CA GLU A 130 -11.48 -18.91 -12.53
C GLU A 130 -11.30 -18.82 -11.01
N ALA A 131 -10.08 -18.57 -10.53
CA ALA A 131 -9.82 -18.38 -9.11
C ALA A 131 -10.61 -17.19 -8.54
N PHE A 132 -10.58 -16.05 -9.23
CA PHE A 132 -11.31 -14.85 -8.81
C PHE A 132 -12.82 -15.08 -8.81
N ASP A 133 -13.36 -15.71 -9.85
CA ASP A 133 -14.79 -16.05 -9.92
C ASP A 133 -15.22 -16.92 -8.73
N ARG A 134 -14.44 -17.96 -8.39
CA ARG A 134 -14.72 -18.85 -7.26
C ARG A 134 -14.65 -18.12 -5.90
N LEU A 135 -13.61 -17.33 -5.69
CA LEU A 135 -13.41 -16.59 -4.44
C LEU A 135 -14.50 -15.53 -4.23
N HIS A 136 -14.88 -14.84 -5.29
CA HIS A 136 -15.96 -13.87 -5.24
C HIS A 136 -17.33 -14.52 -5.01
N ALA A 137 -17.64 -15.56 -5.77
CA ALA A 137 -18.91 -16.28 -5.67
C ALA A 137 -19.12 -16.93 -4.30
N SER A 138 -18.05 -17.43 -3.67
CA SER A 138 -18.09 -17.99 -2.31
C SER A 138 -18.13 -16.94 -1.20
N GLY A 139 -17.97 -15.67 -1.52
CA GLY A 139 -17.89 -14.57 -0.55
C GLY A 139 -16.57 -14.47 0.22
N LYS A 140 -15.59 -15.35 -0.09
CA LYS A 140 -14.27 -15.33 0.57
C LYS A 140 -13.45 -14.07 0.26
N VAL A 141 -13.64 -13.47 -0.91
CA VAL A 141 -12.98 -12.23 -1.31
C VAL A 141 -14.00 -11.29 -1.95
N ARG A 142 -14.07 -10.07 -1.47
CA ARG A 142 -15.03 -9.06 -1.95
C ARG A 142 -14.50 -8.24 -3.12
N HIS A 143 -13.23 -7.85 -3.06
CA HIS A 143 -12.57 -7.02 -4.07
C HIS A 143 -11.19 -7.56 -4.42
N PHE A 144 -10.68 -7.16 -5.59
CA PHE A 144 -9.41 -7.65 -6.11
C PHE A 144 -8.53 -6.47 -6.54
N GLY A 145 -7.23 -6.65 -6.36
CA GLY A 145 -6.21 -5.72 -6.80
C GLY A 145 -4.90 -6.44 -7.12
N VAL A 146 -3.89 -5.68 -7.38
CA VAL A 146 -2.55 -6.17 -7.71
C VAL A 146 -1.49 -5.39 -6.93
N SER A 147 -0.25 -5.84 -6.99
CA SER A 147 0.90 -5.14 -6.44
C SER A 147 2.08 -5.23 -7.40
N ASN A 148 2.71 -4.08 -7.68
CA ASN A 148 3.86 -3.95 -8.59
C ASN A 148 3.59 -4.42 -10.04
N PHE A 149 2.37 -4.33 -10.50
CA PHE A 149 2.02 -4.57 -11.90
C PHE A 149 2.19 -3.30 -12.72
N ASN A 150 2.67 -3.43 -13.96
CA ASN A 150 2.65 -2.33 -14.91
C ASN A 150 1.28 -2.22 -15.62
N SER A 151 1.08 -1.12 -16.37
CA SER A 151 -0.19 -0.81 -16.99
C SER A 151 -0.67 -1.90 -17.96
N MET A 152 0.23 -2.47 -18.78
CA MET A 152 -0.14 -3.51 -19.73
C MET A 152 -0.44 -4.85 -19.06
N GLN A 153 0.21 -5.17 -17.95
CA GLN A 153 -0.13 -6.35 -17.16
C GLN A 153 -1.53 -6.25 -16.53
N ILE A 154 -1.91 -5.05 -16.07
CA ILE A 154 -3.27 -4.80 -15.56
C ILE A 154 -4.29 -4.88 -16.70
N GLU A 155 -4.05 -4.27 -17.86
CA GLU A 155 -4.96 -4.36 -19.01
C GLU A 155 -5.15 -5.81 -19.44
N LEU A 156 -4.06 -6.56 -19.55
CA LEU A 156 -4.10 -7.96 -19.93
C LEU A 156 -4.92 -8.80 -18.94
N LEU A 157 -4.66 -8.64 -17.64
CA LEU A 157 -5.43 -9.34 -16.60
C LEU A 157 -6.91 -8.94 -16.64
N GLN A 158 -7.21 -7.65 -16.74
CA GLN A 158 -8.58 -7.15 -16.74
C GLN A 158 -9.39 -7.60 -17.98
N ALA A 159 -8.73 -7.97 -19.08
CA ALA A 159 -9.40 -8.53 -20.26
C ALA A 159 -9.98 -9.94 -20.00
N TYR A 160 -9.50 -10.64 -18.96
CA TYR A 160 -9.91 -12.01 -18.62
C TYR A 160 -10.77 -12.08 -17.35
N VAL A 161 -10.47 -11.25 -16.35
CA VAL A 161 -11.21 -11.25 -15.08
C VAL A 161 -12.44 -10.35 -15.16
N LYS A 162 -13.56 -10.81 -14.58
CA LYS A 162 -14.81 -10.02 -14.51
C LYS A 162 -14.78 -8.98 -13.38
N GLN A 163 -14.05 -9.30 -12.33
CA GLN A 163 -13.93 -8.46 -11.15
C GLN A 163 -13.03 -7.26 -11.47
N PRO A 164 -13.42 -6.04 -11.13
CA PRO A 164 -12.56 -4.86 -11.31
C PRO A 164 -11.26 -4.99 -10.50
N ILE A 165 -10.14 -4.65 -11.11
CA ILE A 165 -8.88 -4.42 -10.40
C ILE A 165 -8.95 -3.00 -9.83
N ILE A 166 -9.17 -2.88 -8.51
CA ILE A 166 -9.45 -1.59 -7.87
C ILE A 166 -8.24 -0.94 -7.20
N ALA A 167 -7.15 -1.67 -7.02
CA ALA A 167 -5.92 -1.18 -6.41
C ALA A 167 -4.68 -1.77 -7.09
N ASN A 168 -3.62 -0.97 -7.14
CA ASN A 168 -2.27 -1.41 -7.48
C ASN A 168 -1.31 -0.90 -6.40
N GLN A 169 -0.78 -1.80 -5.58
CA GLN A 169 0.12 -1.46 -4.50
C GLN A 169 1.55 -1.30 -5.02
N MET A 170 2.10 -0.08 -4.99
CA MET A 170 3.37 0.29 -5.60
C MET A 170 4.32 0.92 -4.59
N GLN A 171 5.62 0.72 -4.76
CA GLN A 171 6.59 1.53 -4.02
C GLN A 171 6.51 2.99 -4.48
N PHE A 172 6.26 3.87 -3.53
CA PHE A 172 6.28 5.30 -3.78
C PHE A 172 6.66 6.06 -2.51
N SER A 173 7.66 6.90 -2.61
CA SER A 173 8.12 7.77 -1.52
C SER A 173 8.79 9.00 -2.11
N ILE A 174 9.13 9.96 -1.25
CA ILE A 174 9.93 11.14 -1.64
C ILE A 174 11.24 10.72 -2.33
N MET A 175 11.90 9.68 -1.82
CA MET A 175 13.17 9.18 -2.36
C MET A 175 13.00 8.14 -3.49
N HIS A 176 11.79 7.60 -3.66
CA HIS A 176 11.44 6.64 -4.71
C HIS A 176 10.25 7.14 -5.50
N ALA A 177 10.48 8.17 -6.32
CA ALA A 177 9.43 8.94 -6.99
C ALA A 177 9.26 8.61 -8.48
N ASN A 178 9.66 7.42 -8.92
CA ASN A 178 9.64 7.01 -10.33
C ASN A 178 8.25 7.15 -10.98
N LEU A 179 7.18 6.91 -10.22
CA LEU A 179 5.80 7.06 -10.72
C LEU A 179 5.48 8.48 -11.24
N VAL A 180 6.14 9.50 -10.70
CA VAL A 180 5.96 10.89 -11.16
C VAL A 180 7.13 11.39 -12.01
N THR A 181 8.34 10.91 -11.72
CA THR A 181 9.57 11.35 -12.41
C THR A 181 9.51 11.07 -13.91
N SER A 182 9.03 9.91 -14.34
CA SER A 182 8.92 9.56 -15.75
C SER A 182 8.02 10.53 -16.52
N GLY A 183 6.91 10.97 -15.92
CA GLY A 183 6.02 11.96 -16.52
C GLY A 183 6.59 13.39 -16.51
N ILE A 184 7.24 13.80 -15.40
CA ILE A 184 7.86 15.12 -15.27
C ILE A 184 9.01 15.29 -16.27
N GLN A 185 9.79 14.24 -16.49
CA GLN A 185 10.97 14.25 -17.36
C GLN A 185 10.69 13.76 -18.78
N ALA A 186 9.43 13.64 -19.17
CA ALA A 186 9.04 13.27 -20.52
C ALA A 186 9.67 14.19 -21.56
N ASN A 187 10.15 13.60 -22.68
CA ASN A 187 10.81 14.32 -23.78
C ASN A 187 12.10 15.06 -23.36
N THR A 188 12.83 14.56 -22.37
CA THR A 188 14.16 15.04 -21.99
C THR A 188 15.21 13.93 -22.16
N LEU A 189 16.50 14.29 -22.01
CA LEU A 189 17.62 13.33 -22.00
C LEU A 189 18.05 12.92 -20.59
N PHE A 190 17.25 13.24 -19.57
CA PHE A 190 17.57 12.85 -18.20
C PHE A 190 17.42 11.35 -17.99
N ASP A 191 18.20 10.77 -17.06
CA ASP A 191 18.18 9.33 -16.77
C ASP A 191 16.81 8.81 -16.32
N GLY A 192 15.97 9.68 -15.75
CA GLY A 192 14.60 9.38 -15.35
C GLY A 192 13.56 9.47 -16.49
N ALA A 193 13.96 9.98 -17.68
CA ALA A 193 13.05 10.12 -18.82
C ALA A 193 12.65 8.79 -19.49
N PRO A 194 13.51 7.74 -19.57
CA PRO A 194 13.08 6.46 -20.06
C PRO A 194 11.98 5.87 -19.20
N ASN A 195 10.86 5.54 -19.81
CA ASN A 195 9.74 4.92 -19.11
C ASN A 195 10.11 3.53 -18.60
N ARG A 196 10.26 3.40 -17.30
CA ARG A 196 10.59 2.14 -16.62
C ARG A 196 9.40 1.50 -15.90
N ASP A 197 8.31 2.25 -15.71
CA ASP A 197 7.15 1.83 -14.94
C ASP A 197 5.90 1.53 -15.80
N GLY A 198 5.96 1.73 -17.11
CA GLY A 198 4.84 1.46 -18.02
C GLY A 198 3.67 2.45 -17.91
N HIS A 199 3.92 3.70 -17.49
CA HIS A 199 2.91 4.75 -17.30
C HIS A 199 1.86 4.37 -16.22
N ILE A 200 2.26 3.70 -15.16
CA ILE A 200 1.37 3.16 -14.13
C ILE A 200 0.53 4.26 -13.48
N LEU A 201 1.14 5.43 -13.19
CA LEU A 201 0.45 6.54 -12.54
C LEU A 201 -0.73 7.03 -13.37
N GLU A 202 -0.49 7.34 -14.63
CA GLU A 202 -1.51 7.84 -15.57
C GLU A 202 -2.56 6.77 -15.84
N TYR A 203 -2.14 5.52 -15.98
CA TYR A 203 -3.02 4.39 -16.18
C TYR A 203 -3.98 4.17 -14.99
N CYS A 204 -3.45 4.14 -13.77
CA CYS A 204 -4.27 3.98 -12.57
C CYS A 204 -5.27 5.14 -12.40
N ARG A 205 -4.86 6.38 -12.71
CA ARG A 205 -5.78 7.53 -12.73
C ARG A 205 -6.88 7.37 -13.76
N LEU A 206 -6.54 6.96 -15.00
CA LEU A 206 -7.50 6.77 -16.10
C LEU A 206 -8.51 5.67 -15.78
N LYS A 207 -8.07 4.59 -15.17
CA LYS A 207 -8.90 3.41 -14.85
C LYS A 207 -9.56 3.48 -13.48
N HIS A 208 -9.37 4.56 -12.72
CA HIS A 208 -9.87 4.70 -11.35
C HIS A 208 -9.38 3.57 -10.42
N ILE A 209 -8.11 3.20 -10.55
CA ILE A 209 -7.42 2.21 -9.71
C ILE A 209 -6.68 2.97 -8.60
N THR A 210 -6.92 2.63 -7.35
CA THR A 210 -6.20 3.25 -6.23
C THR A 210 -4.77 2.75 -6.14
N ILE A 211 -3.81 3.67 -6.13
CA ILE A 211 -2.41 3.37 -5.82
C ILE A 211 -2.25 3.31 -4.31
N GLN A 212 -1.72 2.21 -3.79
CA GLN A 212 -1.36 2.04 -2.39
C GLN A 212 0.15 2.14 -2.24
N ALA A 213 0.65 3.28 -1.74
CA ALA A 213 2.08 3.58 -1.60
C ALA A 213 2.67 2.81 -0.40
N TRP A 214 3.46 1.78 -0.66
CA TRP A 214 4.18 1.04 0.36
C TRP A 214 5.59 1.61 0.60
N SER A 215 6.17 1.35 1.77
CA SER A 215 7.50 1.86 2.18
C SER A 215 7.68 3.38 2.04
N PRO A 216 6.75 4.21 2.53
CA PRO A 216 6.73 5.66 2.27
C PRO A 216 7.91 6.42 2.86
N PHE A 217 8.72 5.78 3.70
CA PHE A 217 9.88 6.39 4.37
C PHE A 217 11.21 5.82 3.90
N GLN A 218 11.20 4.80 3.03
CA GLN A 218 12.43 4.15 2.61
C GLN A 218 13.05 4.81 1.38
N TYR A 219 14.38 4.74 1.30
CA TYR A 219 15.14 4.94 0.10
C TYR A 219 15.63 3.58 -0.43
N GLY A 220 15.73 3.44 -1.76
CA GLY A 220 16.08 2.18 -2.38
C GLY A 220 15.13 1.03 -2.06
N PHE A 221 15.58 -0.21 -2.27
CA PHE A 221 14.82 -1.42 -1.97
C PHE A 221 15.27 -2.00 -0.62
N PHE A 222 14.61 -1.54 0.46
CA PHE A 222 14.94 -1.91 1.86
C PHE A 222 16.35 -1.49 2.32
N GLU A 223 16.88 -0.40 1.78
CA GLU A 223 18.21 0.10 2.15
C GLU A 223 18.20 0.95 3.43
N GLY A 224 17.04 1.45 3.83
CA GLY A 224 16.87 2.22 5.06
C GLY A 224 15.85 3.34 4.95
N VAL A 225 15.69 4.07 6.04
CA VAL A 225 14.78 5.22 6.16
C VAL A 225 15.55 6.50 5.86
N PHE A 226 14.97 7.39 5.03
CA PHE A 226 15.61 8.67 4.69
C PHE A 226 15.37 9.76 5.74
N ILE A 227 14.31 9.66 6.55
CA ILE A 227 13.99 10.66 7.58
C ILE A 227 15.07 10.62 8.66
N ASP A 228 15.61 11.79 9.00
CA ASP A 228 16.72 12.00 9.95
C ASP A 228 17.98 11.20 9.62
N ASN A 229 18.20 10.88 8.35
CA ASN A 229 19.38 10.16 7.88
C ASN A 229 20.38 11.15 7.30
N GLU A 230 21.60 11.09 7.80
CA GLU A 230 22.72 11.97 7.41
C GLU A 230 23.08 11.90 5.91
N LYS A 231 22.69 10.83 5.22
CA LYS A 231 22.88 10.70 3.76
C LYS A 231 22.00 11.65 2.96
N PHE A 232 20.94 12.19 3.57
CA PHE A 232 19.92 13.00 2.90
C PHE A 232 19.67 14.34 3.64
N PRO A 233 20.71 15.18 3.83
CA PRO A 233 20.58 16.40 4.63
C PRO A 233 19.59 17.40 4.03
N GLU A 234 19.63 17.60 2.70
CA GLU A 234 18.80 18.59 2.01
C GLU A 234 17.30 18.31 2.16
N VAL A 235 16.85 17.07 1.90
CA VAL A 235 15.44 16.73 2.07
C VAL A 235 15.01 16.79 3.53
N ASN A 236 15.90 16.42 4.48
CA ASN A 236 15.58 16.49 5.90
C ASN A 236 15.50 17.93 6.43
N GLU A 237 16.28 18.87 5.87
CA GLU A 237 16.19 20.29 6.18
C GLU A 237 14.84 20.86 5.72
N VAL A 238 14.45 20.60 4.46
CA VAL A 238 13.17 21.06 3.90
C VAL A 238 11.99 20.45 4.66
N LEU A 239 12.02 19.13 4.92
CA LEU A 239 10.97 18.46 5.72
C LEU A 239 10.87 19.04 7.13
N GLY A 240 12.00 19.33 7.77
CA GLY A 240 12.05 19.91 9.12
C GLY A 240 11.40 21.28 9.17
N ARG A 241 11.75 22.17 8.24
CA ARG A 241 11.18 23.51 8.15
C ARG A 241 9.66 23.46 7.93
N ILE A 242 9.20 22.68 6.94
CA ILE A 242 7.77 22.58 6.65
C ILE A 242 7.01 21.93 7.81
N ALA A 243 7.61 20.93 8.47
CA ALA A 243 7.04 20.28 9.65
C ALA A 243 6.83 21.26 10.80
N GLU A 244 7.83 22.12 11.07
CA GLU A 244 7.74 23.18 12.09
C GLU A 244 6.65 24.20 11.74
N GLU A 245 6.62 24.71 10.50
CA GLU A 245 5.61 25.64 10.01
C GLU A 245 4.17 25.12 10.13
N LYS A 246 3.99 23.81 9.97
CA LYS A 246 2.66 23.16 10.02
C LYS A 246 2.34 22.48 11.36
N GLY A 247 3.27 22.49 12.32
CA GLY A 247 3.09 21.91 13.65
C GLY A 247 2.94 20.39 13.64
N VAL A 248 3.63 19.67 12.74
CA VAL A 248 3.58 18.22 12.59
C VAL A 248 4.98 17.63 12.48
N SER A 249 5.10 16.29 12.40
CA SER A 249 6.39 15.62 12.22
C SER A 249 6.84 15.59 10.75
N LYS A 250 8.15 15.40 10.51
CA LYS A 250 8.70 15.13 9.17
C LYS A 250 8.03 13.90 8.52
N SER A 251 7.69 12.88 9.33
CA SER A 251 6.98 11.70 8.84
C SER A 251 5.57 12.04 8.34
N ALA A 252 4.86 12.94 9.03
CA ALA A 252 3.56 13.41 8.57
C ALA A 252 3.68 14.21 7.27
N ILE A 253 4.72 15.06 7.11
CA ILE A 253 4.97 15.77 5.85
C ILE A 253 5.28 14.79 4.70
N ALA A 254 6.09 13.76 4.95
CA ALA A 254 6.42 12.76 3.93
C ALA A 254 5.18 11.99 3.44
N VAL A 255 4.26 11.66 4.33
CA VAL A 255 2.96 11.05 3.96
C VAL A 255 2.06 12.06 3.27
N ALA A 256 1.97 13.29 3.78
CA ALA A 256 1.19 14.35 3.16
C ALA A 256 1.66 14.67 1.72
N TRP A 257 2.95 14.52 1.43
CA TRP A 257 3.51 14.69 0.09
C TRP A 257 2.90 13.65 -0.90
N ILE A 258 2.74 12.41 -0.47
CA ILE A 258 2.09 11.35 -1.27
C ILE A 258 0.60 11.65 -1.44
N LEU A 259 -0.09 11.94 -0.33
CA LEU A 259 -1.54 12.20 -0.32
C LEU A 259 -1.93 13.46 -1.11
N ARG A 260 -1.00 14.41 -1.24
CA ARG A 260 -1.22 15.65 -2.02
C ARG A 260 -1.42 15.39 -3.51
N HIS A 261 -0.92 14.26 -4.02
CA HIS A 261 -1.03 13.94 -5.44
C HIS A 261 -2.49 13.61 -5.83
N PRO A 262 -3.01 14.14 -6.96
CA PRO A 262 -4.41 13.95 -7.36
C PRO A 262 -4.73 12.56 -7.93
N ALA A 263 -3.91 11.54 -7.69
CA ALA A 263 -4.09 10.18 -8.19
C ALA A 263 -4.87 9.26 -7.23
N ASN A 264 -5.52 9.82 -6.19
CA ASN A 264 -6.32 9.03 -5.23
C ASN A 264 -5.50 7.89 -4.59
N MET A 265 -4.42 8.26 -3.90
CA MET A 265 -3.48 7.32 -3.29
C MET A 265 -3.84 7.02 -1.83
N GLN A 266 -3.58 5.79 -1.40
CA GLN A 266 -3.47 5.41 0.00
C GLN A 266 -1.99 5.25 0.38
N VAL A 267 -1.66 5.47 1.64
CA VAL A 267 -0.31 5.25 2.17
C VAL A 267 -0.33 4.12 3.19
N ILE A 268 0.54 3.12 2.97
CA ILE A 268 0.69 1.96 3.85
C ILE A 268 1.88 2.22 4.76
N ILE A 269 1.60 2.48 6.02
CA ILE A 269 2.62 2.69 7.05
C ILE A 269 2.88 1.41 7.83
N GLY A 270 4.14 1.10 8.09
CA GLY A 270 4.58 -0.13 8.76
C GLY A 270 5.23 0.12 10.12
N THR A 271 4.85 1.19 10.82
CA THR A 271 5.35 1.46 12.17
C THR A 271 4.70 0.55 13.18
N THR A 272 5.43 0.16 14.22
CA THR A 272 4.93 -0.56 15.41
C THR A 272 4.92 0.33 16.65
N ASN A 273 5.27 1.60 16.50
CA ASN A 273 5.29 2.59 17.58
C ASN A 273 4.01 3.44 17.52
N SER A 274 3.18 3.35 18.55
CA SER A 274 1.89 4.03 18.67
C SER A 274 2.00 5.56 18.62
N ALA A 275 3.02 6.14 19.23
CA ALA A 275 3.23 7.58 19.19
C ALA A 275 3.53 8.05 17.76
N ARG A 276 4.39 7.31 17.04
CA ARG A 276 4.69 7.56 15.64
C ARG A 276 3.46 7.35 14.74
N LEU A 277 2.63 6.35 15.06
CA LEU A 277 1.37 6.12 14.34
C LEU A 277 0.47 7.37 14.40
N LYS A 278 0.19 7.86 15.61
CA LYS A 278 -0.65 9.05 15.83
C LYS A 278 -0.08 10.29 15.12
N ASP A 279 1.21 10.44 15.16
CA ASP A 279 1.96 11.53 14.55
C ASP A 279 1.84 11.52 13.01
N ILE A 280 2.05 10.35 12.40
CA ILE A 280 1.90 10.18 10.95
C ILE A 280 0.47 10.45 10.49
N CYS A 281 -0.53 10.08 11.28
CA CYS A 281 -1.94 10.29 10.94
C CYS A 281 -2.31 11.78 10.82
N GLN A 282 -1.53 12.69 11.40
CA GLN A 282 -1.71 14.14 11.19
C GLN A 282 -1.54 14.55 9.71
N ALA A 283 -0.86 13.74 8.89
CA ALA A 283 -0.71 13.94 7.46
C ALA A 283 -2.03 14.20 6.73
N SER A 284 -3.13 13.57 7.18
CA SER A 284 -4.47 13.75 6.61
C SER A 284 -4.99 15.19 6.66
N HIS A 285 -4.50 15.98 7.59
CA HIS A 285 -4.88 17.38 7.78
C HIS A 285 -3.89 18.38 7.18
N VAL A 286 -2.72 17.89 6.76
CA VAL A 286 -1.68 18.73 6.16
C VAL A 286 -2.01 19.02 4.71
N GLN A 287 -2.05 20.29 4.37
CA GLN A 287 -2.15 20.73 2.98
C GLN A 287 -0.81 21.30 2.53
N LEU A 288 -0.18 20.65 1.56
CA LEU A 288 1.02 21.16 0.91
C LEU A 288 0.63 21.98 -0.31
N SER A 289 1.20 23.18 -0.41
CA SER A 289 1.13 23.99 -1.62
C SER A 289 1.87 23.30 -2.77
N ARG A 290 1.65 23.75 -4.00
CA ARG A 290 2.40 23.26 -5.17
C ARG A 290 3.90 23.54 -5.00
N GLN A 291 4.25 24.68 -4.46
CA GLN A 291 5.65 25.10 -4.24
C GLN A 291 6.33 24.17 -3.23
N GLU A 292 5.73 23.92 -2.07
CA GLU A 292 6.25 23.01 -1.05
C GLU A 292 6.41 21.59 -1.59
N TRP A 293 5.44 21.11 -2.38
CA TRP A 293 5.50 19.77 -2.97
C TRP A 293 6.71 19.60 -3.90
N TYR A 294 6.93 20.58 -4.79
CA TYR A 294 8.08 20.57 -5.72
C TYR A 294 9.41 20.88 -5.03
N GLU A 295 9.40 21.65 -3.95
CA GLU A 295 10.59 21.89 -3.14
C GLU A 295 11.09 20.58 -2.50
N ILE A 296 10.19 19.81 -1.88
CA ILE A 296 10.50 18.47 -1.33
C ILE A 296 11.01 17.55 -2.44
N TYR A 297 10.36 17.53 -3.60
CA TYR A 297 10.76 16.71 -4.75
C TYR A 297 12.20 17.00 -5.18
N ARG A 298 12.58 18.28 -5.30
CA ARG A 298 13.94 18.68 -5.67
C ARG A 298 14.97 18.38 -4.58
N ALA A 299 14.63 18.66 -3.32
CA ALA A 299 15.49 18.36 -2.17
C ALA A 299 15.78 16.86 -2.03
N ALA A 300 14.90 16.00 -2.52
CA ALA A 300 15.12 14.56 -2.61
C ALA A 300 16.05 14.14 -3.78
N GLY A 301 16.66 15.10 -4.50
CA GLY A 301 17.59 14.86 -5.59
C GLY A 301 16.95 14.67 -6.97
N HIS A 302 15.64 14.82 -7.09
CA HIS A 302 14.95 14.69 -8.38
C HIS A 302 15.09 15.99 -9.19
N ARG A 303 15.35 15.86 -10.48
CA ARG A 303 15.58 17.00 -11.37
C ARG A 303 14.28 17.44 -12.04
N LEU A 304 14.08 18.74 -12.10
CA LEU A 304 13.14 19.36 -13.04
C LEU A 304 13.90 19.71 -14.32
N PRO A 305 13.32 19.47 -15.53
CA PRO A 305 13.93 19.87 -16.80
C PRO A 305 13.98 21.38 -16.96
#